data_6905e50f1873558439f686520c267f71
#
_entry.id   6905e50f1873558439f686520c267f71
#
_cell.length_a   1.000
_cell.length_b   1.000
_cell.length_c   1.000
_cell.angle_alpha   90.00
_cell.angle_beta   90.00
_cell.angle_gamma   90.00
#
_symmetry.space_group_name_H-M   'P 1'
#
loop_
_entity.id
_entity.type
_entity.pdbx_description
1 polymer ?
#
loop_
_entity_poly.entity_id
_entity_poly.type
_entity_poly.pdbx_seq_one_letter_code
_entity_poly.pdbx_strand_id
1 'polypeptide(L)'
;MPREAEDGVIGQWQEAPKEKIVNALIDVAGDESRIIAEDLGIIPQEVIDLRLEFNLRGMAILQFGFGADSIDSPHHPSNINSMQVVYTGTHDNDTTLGWWQTLDETAKTNVIELTGHSDDVVGSMIELAKQSPASLCIIPLQDVLRLESSGRMNVPGVEQGNWQWRFQWELSLIHISEPTRHRR
;
A
#
# COMPACT_ATOMS: atom_id res chain seq x y z
N MET A 1 -1.06 -21.22 17.78
CA MET A 1 0.35 -21.35 18.20
C MET A 1 0.35 -21.86 19.64
N PRO A 2 1.17 -22.89 20.01
CA PRO A 2 1.29 -23.33 21.38
C PRO A 2 1.77 -22.18 22.29
N ARG A 3 1.32 -22.14 23.54
CA ARG A 3 1.72 -21.07 24.49
C ARG A 3 3.22 -20.99 24.76
N GLU A 4 3.93 -22.09 24.52
CA GLU A 4 5.36 -22.28 24.80
C GLU A 4 6.24 -22.06 23.55
N ALA A 5 5.65 -21.73 22.40
CA ALA A 5 6.42 -21.47 21.18
C ALA A 5 7.06 -20.08 21.26
N GLU A 6 8.37 -20.03 21.03
CA GLU A 6 9.17 -18.79 21.05
C GLU A 6 8.91 -17.91 19.82
N ASP A 7 8.38 -18.51 18.73
CA ASP A 7 8.06 -17.80 17.49
C ASP A 7 6.82 -18.38 16.78
N GLY A 8 6.40 -17.76 15.68
CA GLY A 8 5.26 -18.18 14.86
C GLY A 8 5.53 -19.35 13.91
N VAL A 9 6.77 -19.83 13.84
CA VAL A 9 7.16 -20.93 12.92
C VAL A 9 6.55 -22.26 13.38
N ILE A 10 6.39 -22.43 14.71
CA ILE A 10 5.76 -23.62 15.31
C ILE A 10 4.28 -23.35 15.49
N GLY A 11 3.48 -23.70 14.51
CA GLY A 11 2.03 -23.50 14.55
C GLY A 11 1.31 -24.52 13.69
N GLN A 12 -0.01 -24.60 13.88
CA GLN A 12 -0.92 -25.31 12.99
C GLN A 12 -2.00 -24.34 12.53
N TRP A 13 -2.26 -24.36 11.24
CA TRP A 13 -3.40 -23.65 10.69
C TRP A 13 -4.69 -24.24 11.27
N GLN A 14 -5.54 -23.37 11.76
CA GLN A 14 -6.88 -23.73 12.23
C GLN A 14 -7.89 -23.19 11.23
N GLU A 15 -8.89 -23.99 10.92
CA GLU A 15 -9.99 -23.53 10.07
C GLU A 15 -10.77 -22.41 10.78
N ALA A 16 -10.84 -21.25 10.12
CA ALA A 16 -11.60 -20.10 10.61
C ALA A 16 -13.10 -20.26 10.28
N PRO A 17 -14.01 -19.60 11.03
CA PRO A 17 -15.44 -19.63 10.72
C PRO A 17 -15.82 -18.76 9.51
N LYS A 18 -14.90 -18.53 8.59
CA LYS A 18 -15.05 -17.95 7.24
C LYS A 18 -16.21 -16.92 7.13
N GLU A 19 -17.28 -17.31 6.45
CA GLU A 19 -18.44 -16.46 6.16
C GLU A 19 -19.08 -15.84 7.41
N LYS A 20 -19.04 -16.55 8.55
CA LYS A 20 -19.62 -16.03 9.82
C LYS A 20 -18.86 -14.82 10.34
N ILE A 21 -17.53 -14.81 10.22
CA ILE A 21 -16.71 -13.66 10.62
C ILE A 21 -16.96 -12.51 9.67
N VAL A 22 -16.94 -12.76 8.35
CA VAL A 22 -17.13 -11.72 7.34
C VAL A 22 -18.50 -11.07 7.49
N ASN A 23 -19.56 -11.85 7.63
CA ASN A 23 -20.92 -11.32 7.88
C ASN A 23 -20.98 -10.47 9.15
N ALA A 24 -20.39 -10.93 10.25
CA ALA A 24 -20.37 -10.16 11.49
C ALA A 24 -19.60 -8.83 11.35
N LEU A 25 -18.52 -8.81 10.57
CA LEU A 25 -17.78 -7.57 10.28
C LEU A 25 -18.62 -6.62 9.42
N ILE A 26 -19.31 -7.12 8.39
CA ILE A 26 -20.19 -6.32 7.53
C ILE A 26 -21.35 -5.75 8.36
N ASP A 27 -21.98 -6.55 9.23
CA ASP A 27 -23.05 -6.10 10.11
C ASP A 27 -22.60 -4.93 11.02
N VAL A 28 -21.38 -5.01 11.56
CA VAL A 28 -20.81 -3.92 12.39
C VAL A 28 -20.43 -2.71 11.56
N ALA A 29 -19.86 -2.91 10.38
CA ALA A 29 -19.47 -1.82 9.47
C ALA A 29 -20.68 -1.13 8.83
N GLY A 30 -21.80 -1.86 8.73
CA GLY A 30 -23.06 -1.44 8.11
C GLY A 30 -23.07 -1.57 6.59
N ASP A 31 -21.91 -1.80 5.94
CA ASP A 31 -21.77 -1.96 4.51
C ASP A 31 -20.39 -2.57 4.19
N GLU A 32 -20.33 -3.51 3.23
CA GLU A 32 -19.07 -4.15 2.81
C GLU A 32 -18.08 -3.15 2.20
N SER A 33 -18.57 -2.08 1.58
CA SER A 33 -17.70 -1.05 0.98
C SER A 33 -16.84 -0.28 1.99
N ARG A 34 -17.16 -0.39 3.28
CA ARG A 34 -16.39 0.21 4.38
C ARG A 34 -15.26 -0.67 4.88
N ILE A 35 -15.12 -1.88 4.32
CA ILE A 35 -14.11 -2.84 4.72
C ILE A 35 -13.05 -2.92 3.61
N ILE A 36 -11.79 -2.79 3.99
CA ILE A 36 -10.63 -3.09 3.16
C ILE A 36 -9.96 -4.32 3.77
N ALA A 37 -9.87 -5.38 3.00
CA ALA A 37 -9.19 -6.59 3.43
C ALA A 37 -7.70 -6.44 3.11
N GLU A 38 -6.86 -6.58 4.14
CA GLU A 38 -5.42 -6.68 3.94
C GLU A 38 -5.09 -8.08 3.41
N ASP A 39 -4.80 -8.17 2.13
CA ASP A 39 -4.46 -9.38 1.40
C ASP A 39 -3.01 -9.31 0.90
N LEU A 40 -2.10 -8.91 1.79
CA LEU A 40 -0.66 -8.81 1.52
C LEU A 40 0.07 -10.11 1.89
N GLY A 41 1.04 -10.51 1.07
CA GLY A 41 1.83 -11.72 1.26
C GLY A 41 1.34 -12.91 0.43
N ILE A 42 1.58 -14.15 0.91
CA ILE A 42 1.18 -15.38 0.22
C ILE A 42 -0.25 -15.73 0.67
N ILE A 43 -1.22 -15.33 -0.13
CA ILE A 43 -2.64 -15.51 0.17
C ILE A 43 -3.17 -16.74 -0.56
N PRO A 44 -3.72 -17.75 0.14
CA PRO A 44 -4.38 -18.90 -0.48
C PRO A 44 -5.58 -18.49 -1.33
N GLN A 45 -5.83 -19.25 -2.42
CA GLN A 45 -6.91 -18.93 -3.35
C GLN A 45 -8.29 -18.89 -2.68
N GLU A 46 -8.51 -19.75 -1.69
CA GLU A 46 -9.79 -19.77 -0.95
C GLU A 46 -10.06 -18.48 -0.18
N VAL A 47 -9.02 -17.78 0.26
CA VAL A 47 -9.13 -16.46 0.95
C VAL A 47 -9.45 -15.37 -0.07
N ILE A 48 -8.85 -15.44 -1.25
CA ILE A 48 -9.15 -14.52 -2.36
C ILE A 48 -10.60 -14.70 -2.80
N ASP A 49 -11.04 -15.96 -2.97
CA ASP A 49 -12.40 -16.29 -3.38
C ASP A 49 -13.42 -15.79 -2.35
N LEU A 50 -13.17 -16.03 -1.05
CA LEU A 50 -14.02 -15.53 0.04
C LEU A 50 -14.11 -13.99 0.02
N ARG A 51 -12.98 -13.31 -0.14
CA ARG A 51 -12.94 -11.85 -0.25
C ARG A 51 -13.81 -11.34 -1.40
N LEU A 52 -13.69 -11.97 -2.56
CA LEU A 52 -14.46 -11.60 -3.76
C LEU A 52 -15.96 -11.94 -3.63
N GLU A 53 -16.31 -13.08 -3.03
CA GLU A 53 -17.71 -13.46 -2.75
C GLU A 53 -18.43 -12.39 -1.92
N PHE A 54 -17.75 -11.80 -0.95
CA PHE A 54 -18.29 -10.75 -0.10
C PHE A 54 -18.04 -9.33 -0.61
N ASN A 55 -17.58 -9.15 -1.85
CA ASN A 55 -17.26 -7.87 -2.46
C ASN A 55 -16.29 -6.99 -1.62
N LEU A 56 -15.44 -7.61 -0.81
CA LEU A 56 -14.44 -6.87 -0.03
C LEU A 56 -13.28 -6.45 -0.92
N ARG A 57 -12.92 -5.18 -0.82
CA ARG A 57 -11.76 -4.65 -1.54
C ARG A 57 -10.47 -5.16 -0.93
N GLY A 58 -9.54 -5.61 -1.78
CA GLY A 58 -8.17 -5.90 -1.38
C GLY A 58 -7.26 -4.69 -1.52
N MET A 59 -5.96 -4.91 -1.42
CA MET A 59 -4.94 -3.87 -1.48
C MET A 59 -4.00 -4.06 -2.65
N ALA A 60 -3.58 -2.96 -3.28
CA ALA A 60 -2.48 -2.91 -4.22
C ALA A 60 -1.44 -1.90 -3.73
N ILE A 61 -0.23 -2.36 -3.46
CA ILE A 61 0.87 -1.53 -2.98
C ILE A 61 1.86 -1.35 -4.12
N LEU A 62 1.95 -0.15 -4.69
CA LEU A 62 2.78 0.09 -5.87
C LEU A 62 4.24 -0.27 -5.64
N GLN A 63 4.81 -0.01 -4.46
CA GLN A 63 6.19 -0.38 -4.15
C GLN A 63 6.51 -1.88 -4.33
N PHE A 64 5.50 -2.75 -4.31
CA PHE A 64 5.65 -4.20 -4.55
C PHE A 64 5.50 -4.61 -6.01
N GLY A 65 5.19 -3.66 -6.89
CA GLY A 65 4.85 -3.91 -8.29
C GLY A 65 6.00 -3.76 -9.29
N PHE A 66 7.24 -3.55 -8.87
CA PHE A 66 8.35 -3.19 -9.78
C PHE A 66 9.57 -4.13 -9.72
N GLY A 67 9.50 -5.23 -8.98
CA GLY A 67 10.57 -6.24 -8.98
C GLY A 67 10.74 -6.94 -10.34
N ALA A 68 11.79 -7.73 -10.51
CA ALA A 68 12.12 -8.41 -11.76
C ALA A 68 10.98 -9.31 -12.29
N ASP A 69 10.25 -9.99 -11.39
CA ASP A 69 9.15 -10.90 -11.72
C ASP A 69 7.77 -10.29 -11.39
N SER A 70 7.67 -8.96 -11.36
CA SER A 70 6.47 -8.28 -10.88
C SER A 70 5.30 -8.26 -11.86
N ILE A 71 5.50 -8.64 -13.13
CA ILE A 71 4.45 -8.54 -14.15
C ILE A 71 3.16 -9.31 -13.79
N ASP A 72 3.30 -10.43 -13.11
CA ASP A 72 2.17 -11.25 -12.63
C ASP A 72 1.72 -10.90 -11.20
N SER A 73 2.38 -9.92 -10.56
CA SER A 73 2.03 -9.48 -9.22
C SER A 73 0.68 -8.75 -9.23
N PRO A 74 -0.20 -8.99 -8.23
CA PRO A 74 -1.43 -8.20 -8.07
C PRO A 74 -1.16 -6.72 -7.77
N HIS A 75 0.07 -6.39 -7.44
CA HIS A 75 0.52 -5.01 -7.15
C HIS A 75 1.10 -4.31 -8.39
N HIS A 76 1.32 -5.04 -9.48
CA HIS A 76 1.80 -4.44 -10.72
C HIS A 76 0.74 -3.50 -11.31
N PRO A 77 1.09 -2.30 -11.76
CA PRO A 77 0.12 -1.30 -12.23
C PRO A 77 -0.89 -1.82 -13.26
N SER A 78 -0.48 -2.73 -14.15
CA SER A 78 -1.38 -3.32 -15.17
C SER A 78 -2.41 -4.31 -14.61
N ASN A 79 -2.21 -4.83 -13.39
CA ASN A 79 -3.08 -5.83 -12.77
C ASN A 79 -4.04 -5.23 -11.73
N ILE A 80 -3.88 -3.94 -11.43
CA ILE A 80 -4.77 -3.23 -10.51
C ILE A 80 -6.17 -3.15 -11.12
N ASN A 81 -7.18 -3.38 -10.30
CA ASN A 81 -8.58 -3.39 -10.73
C ASN A 81 -9.50 -2.68 -9.71
N SER A 82 -10.79 -2.55 -10.04
CA SER A 82 -11.77 -1.83 -9.22
C SER A 82 -12.08 -2.49 -7.87
N MET A 83 -11.68 -3.76 -7.67
CA MET A 83 -11.84 -4.48 -6.39
C MET A 83 -10.64 -4.30 -5.47
N GLN A 84 -9.84 -3.27 -5.70
CA GLN A 84 -8.67 -2.95 -4.88
C GLN A 84 -8.68 -1.48 -4.46
N VAL A 85 -7.99 -1.22 -3.35
CA VAL A 85 -7.53 0.08 -2.92
C VAL A 85 -6.04 0.16 -3.23
N VAL A 86 -5.63 1.20 -3.95
CA VAL A 86 -4.22 1.38 -4.32
C VAL A 86 -3.52 2.34 -3.36
N TYR A 87 -2.28 2.02 -3.05
CA TYR A 87 -1.39 2.81 -2.21
C TYR A 87 -0.05 3.01 -2.94
N THR A 88 0.62 4.13 -2.76
CA THR A 88 2.05 4.24 -3.12
C THR A 88 2.89 3.36 -2.20
N GLY A 89 2.61 3.37 -0.90
CA GLY A 89 3.13 2.53 0.16
C GLY A 89 2.20 2.61 1.37
N THR A 90 2.34 1.68 2.32
CA THR A 90 1.61 1.69 3.60
C THR A 90 2.49 2.23 4.73
N HIS A 91 1.97 2.23 5.97
CA HIS A 91 2.76 2.57 7.15
C HIS A 91 3.94 1.61 7.40
N ASP A 92 3.90 0.39 6.88
CA ASP A 92 4.96 -0.61 7.00
C ASP A 92 6.04 -0.47 5.93
N ASN A 93 5.74 0.23 4.85
CA ASN A 93 6.70 0.54 3.80
C ASN A 93 7.59 1.72 4.19
N ASP A 94 8.69 1.89 3.49
CA ASP A 94 9.40 3.17 3.50
C ASP A 94 8.60 4.23 2.74
N THR A 95 8.94 5.50 2.91
CA THR A 95 8.45 6.55 2.03
C THR A 95 8.80 6.22 0.58
N THR A 96 8.02 6.68 -0.38
CA THR A 96 8.31 6.40 -1.80
C THR A 96 9.70 6.91 -2.22
N LEU A 97 10.14 8.05 -1.68
CA LEU A 97 11.48 8.57 -1.96
C LEU A 97 12.58 7.69 -1.32
N GLY A 98 12.41 7.28 -0.06
CA GLY A 98 13.34 6.38 0.61
C GLY A 98 13.44 5.02 -0.08
N TRP A 99 12.29 4.43 -0.43
CA TRP A 99 12.21 3.20 -1.20
C TRP A 99 12.96 3.31 -2.54
N TRP A 100 12.73 4.37 -3.32
CA TRP A 100 13.41 4.62 -4.57
C TRP A 100 14.94 4.64 -4.44
N GLN A 101 15.44 5.24 -3.38
CA GLN A 101 16.88 5.33 -3.11
C GLN A 101 17.53 3.96 -2.86
N THR A 102 16.74 2.97 -2.41
CA THR A 102 17.23 1.62 -2.10
C THR A 102 17.09 0.63 -3.25
N LEU A 103 16.39 0.99 -4.33
CA LEU A 103 16.16 0.10 -5.46
C LEU A 103 17.47 -0.18 -6.23
N ASP A 104 17.56 -1.40 -6.77
CA ASP A 104 18.54 -1.73 -7.79
C ASP A 104 18.22 -1.09 -9.16
N GLU A 105 19.15 -1.12 -10.08
CA GLU A 105 18.99 -0.49 -11.38
C GLU A 105 17.88 -1.12 -12.23
N THR A 106 17.61 -2.41 -12.05
CA THR A 106 16.53 -3.10 -12.78
C THR A 106 15.18 -2.60 -12.33
N ALA A 107 14.94 -2.55 -11.01
CA ALA A 107 13.69 -2.03 -10.45
C ALA A 107 13.50 -0.54 -10.78
N LYS A 108 14.56 0.26 -10.73
CA LYS A 108 14.51 1.67 -11.17
C LYS A 108 14.11 1.80 -12.63
N THR A 109 14.67 0.98 -13.50
CA THR A 109 14.31 0.96 -14.93
C THR A 109 12.83 0.65 -15.11
N ASN A 110 12.32 -0.37 -14.44
CA ASN A 110 10.90 -0.73 -14.50
C ASN A 110 9.98 0.42 -14.03
N VAL A 111 10.36 1.11 -12.96
CA VAL A 111 9.61 2.30 -12.50
C VAL A 111 9.61 3.39 -13.58
N ILE A 112 10.76 3.71 -14.16
CA ILE A 112 10.89 4.75 -15.19
C ILE A 112 10.10 4.39 -16.44
N GLU A 113 10.17 3.14 -16.90
CA GLU A 113 9.42 2.67 -18.07
C GLU A 113 7.90 2.80 -17.89
N LEU A 114 7.38 2.49 -16.70
CA LEU A 114 5.96 2.56 -16.40
C LEU A 114 5.46 3.97 -16.10
N THR A 115 6.32 4.83 -15.54
CA THR A 115 5.94 6.20 -15.17
C THR A 115 6.36 7.25 -16.21
N GLY A 116 7.32 6.94 -17.06
CA GLY A 116 7.85 7.85 -18.08
C GLY A 116 8.76 8.97 -17.53
N HIS A 117 9.04 9.01 -16.21
CA HIS A 117 9.78 10.09 -15.58
C HIS A 117 10.75 9.59 -14.51
N SER A 118 11.96 10.17 -14.48
CA SER A 118 12.99 9.91 -13.47
C SER A 118 13.20 11.06 -12.48
N ASP A 119 12.79 12.28 -12.84
CA ASP A 119 13.15 13.49 -12.09
C ASP A 119 12.27 13.74 -10.87
N ASP A 120 11.00 13.28 -10.90
CA ASP A 120 10.06 13.33 -9.77
C ASP A 120 9.38 11.96 -9.61
N VAL A 121 10.12 10.98 -9.14
CA VAL A 121 9.60 9.62 -8.94
C VAL A 121 8.40 9.58 -8.00
N VAL A 122 8.40 10.39 -6.95
CA VAL A 122 7.29 10.43 -5.99
C VAL A 122 6.01 10.96 -6.66
N GLY A 123 6.12 12.06 -7.40
CA GLY A 123 5.00 12.61 -8.17
C GLY A 123 4.50 11.60 -9.21
N SER A 124 5.40 10.93 -9.90
CA SER A 124 5.07 9.90 -10.89
C SER A 124 4.33 8.70 -10.28
N MET A 125 4.78 8.23 -9.11
CA MET A 125 4.10 7.14 -8.39
C MET A 125 2.70 7.57 -7.89
N ILE A 126 2.56 8.81 -7.41
CA ILE A 126 1.26 9.36 -7.02
C ILE A 126 0.31 9.43 -8.22
N GLU A 127 0.78 9.94 -9.37
CA GLU A 127 -0.04 10.00 -10.58
C GLU A 127 -0.41 8.60 -11.10
N LEU A 128 0.52 7.64 -11.07
CA LEU A 128 0.26 6.25 -11.43
C LEU A 128 -0.84 5.64 -10.53
N ALA A 129 -0.77 5.86 -9.22
CA ALA A 129 -1.81 5.43 -8.28
C ALA A 129 -3.18 6.05 -8.60
N LYS A 130 -3.22 7.35 -8.84
CA LYS A 130 -4.46 8.10 -9.16
C LYS A 130 -5.09 7.70 -10.49
N GLN A 131 -4.28 7.32 -11.47
CA GLN A 131 -4.75 6.89 -12.79
C GLN A 131 -5.14 5.42 -12.85
N SER A 132 -4.84 4.64 -11.80
CA SER A 132 -5.22 3.24 -11.74
C SER A 132 -6.75 3.06 -11.72
N PRO A 133 -7.27 1.89 -12.15
CA PRO A 133 -8.71 1.60 -12.08
C PRO A 133 -9.19 1.25 -10.67
N ALA A 134 -8.34 1.33 -9.64
CA ALA A 134 -8.70 1.05 -8.26
C ALA A 134 -9.87 1.94 -7.78
N SER A 135 -10.73 1.38 -6.92
CA SER A 135 -11.89 2.10 -6.40
C SER A 135 -11.55 3.24 -5.43
N LEU A 136 -10.37 3.19 -4.83
CA LEU A 136 -9.86 4.19 -3.91
C LEU A 136 -8.33 4.26 -4.03
N CYS A 137 -7.80 5.47 -3.93
CA CYS A 137 -6.36 5.73 -3.89
C CYS A 137 -6.01 6.40 -2.55
N ILE A 138 -5.09 5.80 -1.80
CA ILE A 138 -4.62 6.33 -0.52
C ILE A 138 -3.13 6.63 -0.63
N ILE A 139 -2.77 7.88 -0.40
CA ILE A 139 -1.39 8.36 -0.47
C ILE A 139 -0.90 8.76 0.92
N PRO A 140 0.18 8.19 1.44
CA PRO A 140 0.78 8.66 2.68
C PRO A 140 1.15 10.14 2.62
N LEU A 141 0.90 10.87 3.70
CA LEU A 141 1.26 12.28 3.76
C LEU A 141 2.76 12.51 3.54
N GLN A 142 3.59 11.57 3.98
CA GLN A 142 5.03 11.58 3.77
C GLN A 142 5.42 11.64 2.28
N ASP A 143 4.68 10.93 1.43
CA ASP A 143 4.91 10.95 -0.02
C ASP A 143 4.47 12.28 -0.62
N VAL A 144 3.32 12.82 -0.19
CA VAL A 144 2.87 14.15 -0.61
C VAL A 144 3.90 15.23 -0.25
N LEU A 145 4.55 15.09 0.90
CA LEU A 145 5.61 15.98 1.38
C LEU A 145 7.00 15.64 0.82
N ARG A 146 7.13 14.58 0.04
CA ARG A 146 8.40 14.08 -0.53
C ARG A 146 9.49 13.82 0.52
N LEU A 147 9.10 13.26 1.66
CA LEU A 147 10.03 12.94 2.74
C LEU A 147 10.85 11.70 2.39
N GLU A 148 12.10 11.72 2.80
CA GLU A 148 13.00 10.57 2.80
C GLU A 148 12.65 9.59 3.93
N SER A 149 13.40 8.49 4.05
CA SER A 149 13.20 7.42 5.04
C SER A 149 13.07 7.91 6.49
N SER A 150 13.57 9.11 6.81
CA SER A 150 13.35 9.76 8.11
C SER A 150 11.87 10.01 8.43
N GLY A 151 11.01 10.05 7.41
CA GLY A 151 9.56 10.15 7.53
C GLY A 151 8.85 8.81 7.71
N ARG A 152 9.54 7.68 7.65
CA ARG A 152 8.95 6.34 7.77
C ARG A 152 8.23 6.17 9.10
N MET A 153 7.04 5.54 9.07
CA MET A 153 6.19 5.37 10.24
C MET A 153 6.57 4.12 11.03
N ASN A 154 6.75 3.00 10.33
CA ASN A 154 6.98 1.70 10.95
C ASN A 154 8.00 0.87 10.16
N VAL A 155 8.84 0.13 10.88
CA VAL A 155 9.74 -0.89 10.33
C VAL A 155 9.33 -2.23 10.92
N PRO A 156 8.69 -3.12 10.16
CA PRO A 156 8.27 -4.43 10.63
C PRO A 156 9.42 -5.21 11.26
N GLY A 157 9.18 -5.88 12.38
CA GLY A 157 10.18 -6.66 13.12
C GLY A 157 11.13 -5.83 13.99
N VAL A 158 10.98 -4.50 14.04
CA VAL A 158 11.76 -3.62 14.93
C VAL A 158 10.88 -3.19 16.11
N GLU A 159 11.35 -3.41 17.34
CA GLU A 159 10.55 -3.13 18.54
C GLU A 159 10.50 -1.63 18.91
N GLN A 160 11.54 -0.87 18.57
CA GLN A 160 11.70 0.52 19.03
C GLN A 160 11.83 1.49 17.86
N GLY A 161 11.48 2.76 18.09
CA GLY A 161 11.63 3.83 17.11
C GLY A 161 10.44 3.97 16.14
N ASN A 162 9.49 3.05 16.17
CA ASN A 162 8.29 3.08 15.32
C ASN A 162 7.21 4.03 15.85
N TRP A 163 6.33 4.49 14.95
CA TRP A 163 5.13 5.30 15.28
C TRP A 163 5.45 6.66 15.92
N GLN A 164 6.66 7.19 15.71
CA GLN A 164 7.12 8.45 16.32
C GLN A 164 6.96 9.65 15.40
N TRP A 165 6.96 9.46 14.08
CA TRP A 165 6.82 10.57 13.14
C TRP A 165 5.53 11.36 13.40
N ARG A 166 5.64 12.69 13.34
CA ARG A 166 4.51 13.61 13.48
C ARG A 166 4.61 14.71 12.45
N PHE A 167 3.48 15.04 11.87
CA PHE A 167 3.36 16.19 10.99
C PHE A 167 3.67 17.49 11.76
N GLN A 168 4.46 18.35 11.16
CA GLN A 168 4.76 19.69 11.66
C GLN A 168 4.22 20.71 10.67
N TRP A 169 3.57 21.78 11.16
CA TRP A 169 2.92 22.79 10.32
C TRP A 169 3.90 23.57 9.44
N GLU A 170 5.18 23.62 9.80
CA GLU A 170 6.26 24.19 8.99
C GLU A 170 6.48 23.40 7.67
N LEU A 171 6.11 22.13 7.64
CA LEU A 171 6.04 21.30 6.43
C LEU A 171 4.75 21.51 5.65
N SER A 172 3.97 22.55 5.97
CA SER A 172 2.61 22.73 5.50
C SER A 172 2.53 22.76 3.97
N LEU A 173 1.53 22.07 3.46
CA LEU A 173 1.19 21.97 2.03
C LEU A 173 0.71 23.30 1.41
N ILE A 174 0.51 24.35 2.19
CA ILE A 174 0.02 25.66 1.72
C ILE A 174 0.94 26.23 0.64
N HIS A 175 2.24 25.94 0.71
CA HIS A 175 3.22 26.36 -0.29
C HIS A 175 3.33 25.41 -1.49
N ILE A 176 2.75 24.21 -1.43
CA ILE A 176 2.79 23.20 -2.49
C ILE A 176 1.55 23.27 -3.38
N SER A 177 0.44 23.81 -2.88
CA SER A 177 -0.86 23.78 -3.53
C SER A 177 -1.40 25.14 -4.00
N GLU A 178 -0.55 26.15 -4.21
CA GLU A 178 -1.05 27.33 -4.94
C GLU A 178 -1.34 26.91 -6.40
N PRO A 179 -2.62 26.84 -6.79
CA PRO A 179 -2.94 26.66 -8.20
C PRO A 179 -2.37 27.87 -8.93
N THR A 180 -1.48 27.62 -9.91
CA THR A 180 -1.04 28.65 -10.85
C THR A 180 -2.28 29.30 -11.44
N ARG A 181 -2.68 30.46 -10.93
CA ARG A 181 -3.68 31.29 -11.56
C ARG A 181 -3.08 31.73 -12.89
N HIS A 182 -3.44 31.03 -13.95
CA HIS A 182 -3.31 31.61 -15.28
C HIS A 182 -4.12 32.89 -15.31
N ARG A 183 -3.43 34.01 -15.19
CA ARG A 183 -4.01 35.31 -15.57
C ARG A 183 -4.32 35.25 -17.08
N ARG A 184 -5.59 35.32 -17.41
CA ARG A 184 -6.05 35.64 -18.78
C ARG A 184 -5.74 37.08 -19.08
#